data_4c3bba6408e0ef92a0c301b0e9dbb042
#
_entry.id   4c3bba6408e0ef92a0c301b0e9dbb042
#
_cell.length_a   1.000
_cell.length_b   1.000
_cell.length_c   1.000
_cell.angle_alpha   90.00
_cell.angle_beta   90.00
_cell.angle_gamma   90.00
#
_symmetry.space_group_name_H-M   'P 1'
#
loop_
_entity.id
_entity.type
_entity.pdbx_description
1 polymer ?
#
loop_
_entity_poly.entity_id
_entity_poly.type
_entity_poly.pdbx_seq_one_letter_code
_entity_poly.pdbx_strand_id
1 'polypeptide(L)'
;MGWGQVGQHRKSGGHGGVGNAGLHKHKWSWVLVYDPDHFGKHGFHRPGSEEVKRWANVEDIEQILEKYQPKEFRENLPVLDLRELGIEKLLGRGKLSKPLYIIVDKWTKKAEEAVKAVGGKIASN
;
A
#
# COMPACT_ATOMS: atom_id res chain seq x y z
N MET A 1 -31.81 23.22 37.50
CA MET A 1 -33.09 23.76 37.06
C MET A 1 -32.94 24.42 35.68
N GLY A 2 -34.04 24.58 34.97
CA GLY A 2 -34.03 25.17 33.64
C GLY A 2 -33.61 24.30 32.49
N TRP A 3 -33.55 22.97 32.66
CA TRP A 3 -33.14 22.01 31.63
C TRP A 3 -34.06 22.03 30.41
N GLY A 4 -35.31 22.38 30.54
CA GLY A 4 -36.23 22.52 29.43
C GLY A 4 -36.11 23.87 28.70
N GLN A 5 -35.51 24.90 29.29
CA GLN A 5 -35.44 26.26 28.78
C GLN A 5 -34.01 26.74 28.49
N VAL A 6 -33.04 26.35 29.32
CA VAL A 6 -31.65 26.74 29.18
C VAL A 6 -30.98 25.97 28.02
N GLY A 7 -30.53 26.69 27.01
CA GLY A 7 -29.98 26.09 25.76
C GLY A 7 -28.81 25.15 25.97
N GLN A 8 -27.92 25.39 26.92
CA GLN A 8 -26.76 24.56 27.22
C GLN A 8 -27.11 23.14 27.73
N HIS A 9 -28.34 22.91 28.20
CA HIS A 9 -28.80 21.61 28.66
C HIS A 9 -29.74 20.89 27.67
N ARG A 10 -30.11 21.54 26.57
CA ARG A 10 -31.14 21.00 25.65
C ARG A 10 -30.58 20.16 24.52
N LYS A 11 -29.53 20.60 23.90
CA LYS A 11 -28.92 19.95 22.70
C LYS A 11 -27.40 19.97 22.82
N SER A 12 -26.74 19.53 21.77
CA SER A 12 -25.28 19.35 21.76
C SER A 12 -24.48 20.66 21.66
N GLY A 13 -25.11 21.80 21.39
CA GLY A 13 -24.43 23.09 21.20
C GLY A 13 -23.56 23.54 22.39
N GLY A 14 -24.05 23.30 23.65
CA GLY A 14 -23.28 23.60 24.85
C GLY A 14 -22.09 22.66 25.08
N HIS A 15 -22.05 21.53 24.41
CA HIS A 15 -20.97 20.53 24.45
C HIS A 15 -20.02 20.60 23.25
N GLY A 16 -20.19 21.61 22.37
CA GLY A 16 -19.37 21.76 21.18
C GLY A 16 -19.79 20.97 19.94
N GLY A 17 -20.99 20.37 19.97
CA GLY A 17 -21.54 19.58 18.86
C GLY A 17 -21.25 18.09 18.95
N VAL A 18 -21.62 17.35 17.90
CA VAL A 18 -21.51 15.90 17.80
C VAL A 18 -20.70 15.53 16.55
N GLY A 19 -19.93 14.45 16.64
CA GLY A 19 -19.15 13.94 15.51
C GLY A 19 -18.05 14.91 15.07
N ASN A 20 -18.00 15.18 13.78
CA ASN A 20 -16.96 16.03 13.17
C ASN A 20 -17.27 17.53 13.19
N ALA A 21 -18.19 17.98 14.04
CA ALA A 21 -18.48 19.40 14.18
C ALA A 21 -17.29 20.17 14.75
N GLY A 22 -17.03 21.33 14.17
CA GLY A 22 -16.00 22.25 14.66
C GLY A 22 -14.56 21.89 14.34
N LEU A 23 -14.32 21.02 13.37
CA LEU A 23 -12.96 20.61 12.95
C LEU A 23 -12.11 21.79 12.47
N HIS A 24 -12.70 22.81 11.87
CA HIS A 24 -12.00 24.02 11.44
C HIS A 24 -12.01 25.14 12.48
N LYS A 25 -12.56 24.90 13.65
CA LYS A 25 -12.65 25.87 14.75
C LYS A 25 -12.10 25.28 16.05
N HIS A 26 -12.95 24.90 17.00
CA HIS A 26 -12.50 24.45 18.32
C HIS A 26 -11.77 23.08 18.31
N LYS A 27 -11.98 22.24 17.32
CA LYS A 27 -11.26 20.98 17.13
C LYS A 27 -10.08 21.07 16.14
N TRP A 28 -9.63 22.27 15.82
CA TRP A 28 -8.52 22.48 14.87
C TRP A 28 -7.22 21.78 15.29
N SER A 29 -6.91 21.84 16.58
CA SER A 29 -5.72 21.14 17.12
C SER A 29 -5.79 19.64 16.90
N TRP A 30 -6.98 19.05 17.04
CA TRP A 30 -7.21 17.63 16.77
C TRP A 30 -6.93 17.28 15.29
N VAL A 31 -7.41 18.12 14.37
CA VAL A 31 -7.17 17.93 12.92
C VAL A 31 -5.69 17.99 12.59
N LEU A 32 -4.95 18.93 13.15
CA LEU A 32 -3.51 19.07 12.90
C LEU A 32 -2.70 17.88 13.40
N VAL A 33 -3.14 17.22 14.45
CA VAL A 33 -2.44 16.07 15.04
C VAL A 33 -2.85 14.74 14.40
N TYR A 34 -4.14 14.51 14.23
CA TYR A 34 -4.67 13.20 13.85
C TYR A 34 -5.06 13.08 12.37
N ASP A 35 -5.43 14.16 11.74
CA ASP A 35 -5.88 14.16 10.33
C ASP A 35 -5.45 15.44 9.62
N PRO A 36 -4.14 15.67 9.43
CA PRO A 36 -3.62 16.91 8.86
C PRO A 36 -4.10 17.17 7.42
N ASP A 37 -4.49 16.13 6.70
CA ASP A 37 -4.96 16.20 5.32
C ASP A 37 -6.49 16.25 5.18
N HIS A 38 -7.21 16.45 6.28
CA HIS A 38 -8.67 16.45 6.28
C HIS A 38 -9.27 17.50 5.35
N PHE A 39 -8.74 18.72 5.37
CA PHE A 39 -9.15 19.81 4.50
C PHE A 39 -8.29 19.90 3.25
N GLY A 40 -8.89 20.34 2.16
CA GLY A 40 -8.21 20.53 0.90
C GLY A 40 -8.45 19.38 -0.10
N LYS A 41 -7.86 19.55 -1.24
CA LYS A 41 -7.88 18.57 -2.34
C LYS A 41 -6.45 18.23 -2.74
N HIS A 42 -6.20 16.95 -2.97
CA HIS A 42 -4.87 16.45 -3.32
C HIS A 42 -4.84 16.02 -4.79
N GLY A 43 -4.17 16.82 -5.63
CA GLY A 43 -3.92 16.50 -7.00
C GLY A 43 -5.17 16.30 -7.87
N PHE A 44 -5.01 15.59 -8.94
CA PHE A 44 -6.06 15.18 -9.86
C PHE A 44 -5.78 13.79 -10.41
N HIS A 45 -6.84 13.09 -10.79
CA HIS A 45 -6.72 11.81 -11.49
C HIS A 45 -6.57 12.05 -12.99
N ARG A 46 -5.49 11.54 -13.58
CA ARG A 46 -5.28 11.64 -15.03
C ARG A 46 -6.10 10.56 -15.74
N PRO A 47 -7.04 10.93 -16.63
CA PRO A 47 -7.78 9.94 -17.42
C PRO A 47 -6.85 9.10 -18.28
N GLY A 48 -7.08 7.79 -18.35
CA GLY A 48 -6.27 6.86 -19.14
C GLY A 48 -4.93 6.47 -18.54
N SER A 49 -4.62 6.90 -17.31
CA SER A 49 -3.45 6.40 -16.61
C SER A 49 -3.68 4.98 -16.12
N GLU A 50 -2.73 4.09 -16.44
CA GLU A 50 -2.71 2.75 -15.87
C GLU A 50 -2.01 2.80 -14.51
N GLU A 51 -2.74 2.45 -13.46
CA GLU A 51 -2.19 2.33 -12.13
C GLU A 51 -1.82 0.87 -11.85
N VAL A 52 -0.59 0.66 -11.38
CA VAL A 52 -0.18 -0.63 -10.84
C VAL A 52 -0.79 -0.78 -9.45
N LYS A 53 -1.73 -1.70 -9.29
CA LYS A 53 -2.48 -1.87 -8.04
C LYS A 53 -1.63 -2.49 -6.93
N ARG A 54 -0.78 -3.45 -7.27
CA ARG A 54 0.09 -4.13 -6.30
C ARG A 54 1.48 -4.33 -6.87
N TRP A 55 2.46 -4.08 -6.05
CA TRP A 55 3.86 -4.28 -6.37
C TRP A 55 4.59 -4.95 -5.21
N ALA A 56 5.73 -5.55 -5.50
CA ALA A 56 6.66 -6.05 -4.50
C ALA A 56 8.09 -5.63 -4.87
N ASN A 57 8.94 -5.49 -3.88
CA ASN A 57 10.36 -5.30 -4.07
C ASN A 57 11.08 -6.64 -4.08
N VAL A 58 12.30 -6.67 -4.60
CA VAL A 58 13.14 -7.87 -4.59
C VAL A 58 13.40 -8.38 -3.16
N GLU A 59 13.54 -7.49 -2.20
CA GLU A 59 13.70 -7.87 -0.79
C GLU A 59 12.47 -8.55 -0.18
N ASP A 60 11.27 -8.22 -0.67
CA ASP A 60 10.02 -8.81 -0.19
C ASP A 60 9.82 -10.26 -0.64
N ILE A 61 10.56 -10.69 -1.68
CA ILE A 61 10.47 -12.05 -2.22
C ILE A 61 10.86 -13.10 -1.18
N GLU A 62 11.83 -12.83 -0.34
CA GLU A 62 12.23 -13.77 0.72
C GLU A 62 11.10 -13.99 1.73
N GLN A 63 10.40 -12.95 2.12
CA GLN A 63 9.24 -13.03 3.01
C GLN A 63 8.06 -13.76 2.34
N ILE A 64 7.91 -13.58 1.04
CA ILE A 64 6.89 -14.28 0.25
C ILE A 64 7.22 -15.78 0.18
N LEU A 65 8.49 -16.15 0.01
CA LEU A 65 8.94 -17.54 -0.01
C LEU A 65 8.73 -18.27 1.33
N GLU A 66 8.83 -17.58 2.44
CA GLU A 66 8.54 -18.15 3.76
C GLU A 66 7.08 -18.58 3.89
N LYS A 67 6.18 -17.82 3.26
CA LYS A 67 4.72 -18.08 3.28
C LYS A 67 4.29 -19.04 2.18
N TYR A 68 4.87 -18.91 1.00
CA TYR A 68 4.50 -19.64 -0.21
C TYR A 68 5.70 -20.39 -0.77
N GLN A 69 5.85 -21.63 -0.37
CA GLN A 69 6.93 -22.47 -0.89
C GLN A 69 6.68 -22.83 -2.36
N PRO A 70 7.68 -22.67 -3.24
CA PRO A 70 7.55 -23.02 -4.64
C PRO A 70 7.37 -24.54 -4.80
N LYS A 71 6.37 -24.94 -5.56
CA LYS A 71 6.06 -26.36 -5.85
C LYS A 71 6.65 -26.83 -7.18
N GLU A 72 6.90 -25.91 -8.08
CA GLU A 72 7.39 -26.17 -9.43
C GLU A 72 8.85 -25.74 -9.60
N PHE A 73 9.55 -26.44 -10.48
CA PHE A 73 10.91 -26.10 -10.87
C PHE A 73 10.98 -25.97 -12.38
N ARG A 74 11.59 -24.91 -12.85
CA ARG A 74 11.92 -24.70 -14.27
C ARG A 74 13.40 -24.37 -14.38
N GLU A 75 14.07 -25.01 -15.36
CA GLU A 75 15.50 -24.81 -15.58
C GLU A 75 16.38 -25.03 -14.33
N ASN A 76 15.99 -25.95 -13.47
CA ASN A 76 16.58 -26.23 -12.14
C ASN A 76 16.44 -25.10 -11.11
N LEU A 77 15.56 -24.14 -11.36
CA LEU A 77 15.25 -23.06 -10.45
C LEU A 77 13.83 -23.21 -9.88
N PRO A 78 13.63 -22.94 -8.60
CA PRO A 78 12.29 -22.90 -8.03
C PRO A 78 11.48 -21.77 -8.65
N VAL A 79 10.24 -22.05 -9.05
CA VAL A 79 9.34 -21.10 -9.71
C VAL A 79 8.50 -20.37 -8.67
N LEU A 80 8.51 -19.05 -8.71
CA LEU A 80 7.63 -18.19 -7.94
C LEU A 80 6.73 -17.40 -8.88
N ASP A 81 5.45 -17.71 -8.91
CA ASP A 81 4.47 -16.94 -9.68
C ASP A 81 3.85 -15.83 -8.81
N LEU A 82 4.29 -14.61 -9.04
CA LEU A 82 3.80 -13.43 -8.32
C LEU A 82 2.38 -13.03 -8.75
N ARG A 83 1.92 -13.46 -9.92
CA ARG A 83 0.56 -13.16 -10.40
C ARG A 83 -0.50 -13.91 -9.59
N GLU A 84 -0.22 -15.14 -9.17
CA GLU A 84 -1.11 -15.90 -8.28
C GLU A 84 -1.32 -15.19 -6.95
N LEU A 85 -0.34 -14.41 -6.52
CA LEU A 85 -0.40 -13.58 -5.31
C LEU A 85 -1.01 -12.19 -5.55
N GLY A 86 -1.41 -11.89 -6.78
CA GLY A 86 -1.98 -10.61 -7.18
C GLY A 86 -0.96 -9.48 -7.30
N ILE A 87 0.32 -9.79 -7.43
CA ILE A 87 1.40 -8.81 -7.62
C ILE A 87 1.64 -8.61 -9.11
N GLU A 88 1.45 -7.38 -9.57
CA GLU A 88 1.55 -7.01 -11.00
C GLU A 88 2.96 -6.57 -11.40
N LYS A 89 3.71 -5.97 -10.46
CA LYS A 89 5.01 -5.39 -10.77
C LYS A 89 6.07 -5.71 -9.72
N LEU A 90 7.26 -6.06 -10.21
CA LEU A 90 8.45 -6.26 -9.39
C LEU A 90 9.37 -5.03 -9.47
N LEU A 91 9.73 -4.49 -8.32
CA LEU A 91 10.65 -3.37 -8.16
C LEU A 91 12.01 -3.82 -7.65
N GLY A 92 13.03 -3.05 -7.95
CA GLY A 92 14.42 -3.44 -7.74
C GLY A 92 15.04 -3.09 -6.39
N ARG A 93 14.24 -2.78 -5.38
CA ARG A 93 14.77 -2.47 -4.06
C ARG A 93 15.25 -3.73 -3.35
N GLY A 94 16.46 -3.70 -2.81
CA GLY A 94 17.04 -4.79 -2.04
C GLY A 94 17.81 -5.79 -2.87
N LYS A 95 18.20 -6.89 -2.25
CA LYS A 95 18.97 -7.98 -2.85
C LYS A 95 18.27 -9.32 -2.63
N LEU A 96 18.48 -10.24 -3.55
CA LEU A 96 17.98 -11.59 -3.46
C LEU A 96 19.12 -12.53 -3.02
N SER A 97 18.86 -13.45 -2.10
CA SER A 97 19.85 -14.39 -1.60
C SER A 97 19.93 -15.69 -2.40
N LYS A 98 18.82 -16.10 -3.00
CA LYS A 98 18.70 -17.39 -3.69
C LYS A 98 18.30 -17.21 -5.16
N PRO A 99 18.82 -18.02 -6.08
CA PRO A 99 18.39 -17.99 -7.46
C PRO A 99 16.95 -18.50 -7.58
N LEU A 100 16.10 -17.77 -8.29
CA LEU A 100 14.69 -18.06 -8.48
C LEU A 100 14.27 -17.81 -9.92
N TYR A 101 13.26 -18.55 -10.36
CA TYR A 101 12.54 -18.27 -11.58
C TYR A 101 11.26 -17.52 -11.22
N ILE A 102 11.19 -16.22 -11.53
CA ILE A 102 10.08 -15.34 -11.14
C ILE A 102 9.20 -15.08 -12.35
N ILE A 103 7.90 -15.28 -12.18
CA ILE A 103 6.89 -14.95 -13.18
C ILE A 103 6.12 -13.72 -12.70
N VAL A 104 6.17 -12.64 -13.47
CA VAL A 104 5.51 -11.37 -13.17
C VAL A 104 5.20 -10.63 -14.46
N ASP A 105 4.15 -9.84 -14.49
CA ASP A 105 3.72 -9.12 -15.70
C ASP A 105 4.65 -7.97 -16.08
N LYS A 106 5.09 -7.21 -15.09
CA LYS A 106 5.95 -6.03 -15.27
C LYS A 106 7.11 -6.04 -14.26
N TRP A 107 8.26 -5.57 -14.66
CA TRP A 107 9.42 -5.39 -13.77
C TRP A 107 10.28 -4.20 -14.17
N THR A 108 11.11 -3.73 -13.26
CA THR A 108 12.08 -2.67 -13.50
C THR A 108 13.44 -3.25 -13.92
N LYS A 109 14.27 -2.46 -14.60
CA LYS A 109 15.64 -2.86 -14.97
C LYS A 109 16.48 -3.26 -13.75
N LYS A 110 16.35 -2.52 -12.65
CA LYS A 110 17.05 -2.84 -11.39
C LYS A 110 16.61 -4.18 -10.79
N ALA A 111 15.33 -4.52 -10.91
CA ALA A 111 14.82 -5.83 -10.46
C ALA A 111 15.42 -6.97 -11.32
N GLU A 112 15.48 -6.78 -12.62
CA GLU A 112 16.10 -7.74 -13.54
C GLU A 112 17.58 -7.95 -13.22
N GLU A 113 18.34 -6.88 -13.03
CA GLU A 113 19.76 -6.94 -12.65
C GLU A 113 19.96 -7.64 -11.31
N ALA A 114 19.14 -7.34 -10.31
CA ALA A 114 19.20 -7.97 -8.99
C ALA A 114 18.92 -9.48 -9.04
N VAL A 115 17.98 -9.92 -9.85
CA VAL A 115 17.66 -11.34 -10.03
C VAL A 115 18.74 -12.05 -10.84
N LYS A 116 19.25 -11.45 -11.90
CA LYS A 116 20.35 -12.01 -12.72
C LYS A 116 21.66 -12.12 -11.95
N ALA A 117 21.94 -11.19 -11.03
CA ALA A 117 23.15 -11.21 -10.19
C ALA A 117 23.27 -12.48 -9.33
N VAL A 118 22.14 -13.08 -8.98
CA VAL A 118 22.09 -14.31 -8.18
C VAL A 118 21.93 -15.57 -9.06
N GLY A 119 21.83 -15.39 -10.36
CA GLY A 119 21.63 -16.50 -11.31
C GLY A 119 20.16 -16.89 -11.52
N GLY A 120 19.23 -16.04 -11.10
CA GLY A 120 17.80 -16.21 -11.34
C GLY A 120 17.35 -15.71 -12.71
N LYS A 121 16.08 -15.94 -13.03
CA LYS A 121 15.44 -15.46 -14.25
C LYS A 121 14.09 -14.82 -13.94
N ILE A 122 13.71 -13.82 -14.75
CA ILE A 122 12.38 -13.22 -14.74
C ILE A 122 11.73 -13.48 -16.09
N ALA A 123 10.48 -13.88 -16.07
CA ALA A 123 9.68 -14.05 -17.27
C ALA A 123 8.27 -13.50 -17.08
N SER A 124 7.68 -13.03 -18.16
CA SER A 124 6.24 -12.82 -18.29
C SER A 124 5.66 -13.98 -19.10
N ASN A 125 4.56 -14.46 -18.65
CA ASN A 125 3.93 -15.60 -19.36
C ASN A 125 2.82 -15.10 -20.28
#